data_bbf2b3c760674abdf78f506fbf7b51fa
#
_entry.id   bbf2b3c760674abdf78f506fbf7b51fa
#
_cell.length_a   1.000
_cell.length_b   1.000
_cell.length_c   1.000
_cell.angle_alpha   90.00
_cell.angle_beta   90.00
_cell.angle_gamma   90.00
#
_symmetry.space_group_name_H-M   'P 1'
#
loop_
_entity.id
_entity.type
_entity.pdbx_description
1 polymer ?
#
loop_
_entity_poly.entity_id
_entity_poly.type
_entity_poly.pdbx_seq_one_letter_code
_entity_poly.pdbx_strand_id
1 'polypeptide(L)'
;MSALLARVPEFFVANFPSLPALLVGGPLGLAWSFAALGFAGWLKRRGVRTGYTRKTFHFLIFGTVAALQGLGDTPAVCLFGATCSLAVFFAVWRGRGNLFYEAMAREKDEPHRTHFILVPYFTTLVGGLASSLLFGPLAIAGFLVAGLGDAIGEPVGARFGKHRYRVFSRAAVPATRSLEGSAAVCLASACALALAVAASPQLALGALGWHKIAAIAVISALTEAISPHGWDNATMQVVPTALAWLWLA
;
A
#
# COMPACT_ATOMS: atom_id res chain seq x y z
N MET A 1 14.41 20.23 -4.66
CA MET A 1 14.43 19.34 -3.48
C MET A 1 14.21 20.10 -2.18
N SER A 2 14.90 21.23 -1.93
CA SER A 2 14.71 22.04 -0.71
C SER A 2 13.28 22.57 -0.52
N ALA A 3 12.64 23.09 -1.57
CA ALA A 3 11.28 23.62 -1.51
C ALA A 3 10.22 22.55 -1.19
N LEU A 4 10.39 21.32 -1.66
CA LEU A 4 9.48 20.22 -1.33
C LEU A 4 9.64 19.77 0.13
N LEU A 5 10.88 19.66 0.61
CA LEU A 5 11.13 19.31 2.01
C LEU A 5 10.60 20.36 2.98
N ALA A 6 10.63 21.65 2.61
CA ALA A 6 10.06 22.73 3.41
C ALA A 6 8.51 22.59 3.58
N ARG A 7 7.80 22.00 2.61
CA ARG A 7 6.35 21.79 2.67
C ARG A 7 5.93 20.63 3.60
N VAL A 8 6.85 19.75 3.99
CA VAL A 8 6.52 18.59 4.85
C VAL A 8 6.02 19.02 6.24
N PRO A 9 6.69 19.95 6.98
CA PRO A 9 6.16 20.44 8.24
C PRO A 9 4.79 21.12 8.09
N GLU A 10 4.62 21.95 7.05
CA GLU A 10 3.34 22.62 6.75
C GLU A 10 2.22 21.60 6.52
N PHE A 11 2.49 20.53 5.78
CA PHE A 11 1.54 19.45 5.55
C PHE A 11 1.09 18.81 6.87
N PHE A 12 2.02 18.48 7.77
CA PHE A 12 1.67 17.87 9.06
C PHE A 12 0.94 18.85 9.98
N VAL A 13 1.27 20.13 9.98
CA VAL A 13 0.53 21.13 10.74
C VAL A 13 -0.88 21.29 10.20
N ALA A 14 -1.04 21.41 8.87
CA ALA A 14 -2.37 21.55 8.24
C ALA A 14 -3.26 20.29 8.40
N ASN A 15 -2.65 19.11 8.51
CA ASN A 15 -3.37 17.83 8.64
C ASN A 15 -3.23 17.23 10.05
N PHE A 16 -2.89 18.04 11.06
CA PHE A 16 -2.86 17.56 12.43
C PHE A 16 -4.29 17.24 12.92
N PRO A 17 -4.54 16.03 13.44
CA PRO A 17 -5.87 15.64 13.87
C PRO A 17 -6.38 16.52 15.01
N SER A 18 -7.65 16.86 15.00
CA SER A 18 -8.29 17.58 16.11
C SER A 18 -8.27 16.74 17.40
N LEU A 19 -8.40 17.40 18.56
CA LEU A 19 -8.43 16.70 19.84
C LEU A 19 -9.50 15.61 19.92
N PRO A 20 -10.76 15.85 19.49
CA PRO A 20 -11.76 14.78 19.41
C PRO A 20 -11.35 13.62 18.50
N ALA A 21 -10.74 13.91 17.34
CA ALA A 21 -10.24 12.88 16.43
C ALA A 21 -9.11 12.04 17.09
N LEU A 22 -8.22 12.68 17.86
CA LEU A 22 -7.18 11.97 18.62
C LEU A 22 -7.78 11.08 19.71
N LEU A 23 -8.75 11.59 20.48
CA LEU A 23 -9.32 10.87 21.61
C LEU A 23 -10.25 9.71 21.20
N VAL A 24 -10.90 9.79 20.05
CA VAL A 24 -11.83 8.76 19.56
C VAL A 24 -11.20 7.98 18.39
N GLY A 25 -10.74 8.69 17.37
CA GLY A 25 -10.16 8.08 16.16
C GLY A 25 -8.83 7.35 16.45
N GLY A 26 -8.02 7.88 17.37
CA GLY A 26 -6.75 7.23 17.76
C GLY A 26 -6.96 5.83 18.34
N PRO A 27 -7.73 5.65 19.44
CA PRO A 27 -8.04 4.33 19.97
C PRO A 27 -8.74 3.40 18.97
N LEU A 28 -9.69 3.91 18.19
CA LEU A 28 -10.39 3.13 17.16
C LEU A 28 -9.44 2.68 16.04
N GLY A 29 -8.59 3.58 15.54
CA GLY A 29 -7.60 3.26 14.52
C GLY A 29 -6.57 2.24 15.02
N LEU A 30 -6.15 2.37 16.28
CA LEU A 30 -5.24 1.41 16.92
C LEU A 30 -5.90 0.04 17.08
N ALA A 31 -7.12 0.00 17.61
CA ALA A 31 -7.89 -1.24 17.76
C ALA A 31 -8.11 -1.93 16.41
N TRP A 32 -8.46 -1.17 15.37
CA TRP A 32 -8.61 -1.70 14.02
C TRP A 32 -7.29 -2.21 13.43
N SER A 33 -6.17 -1.48 13.59
CA SER A 33 -4.86 -1.92 13.13
C SER A 33 -4.45 -3.25 13.77
N PHE A 34 -4.66 -3.41 15.09
CA PHE A 34 -4.42 -4.67 15.78
C PHE A 34 -5.42 -5.77 15.40
N ALA A 35 -6.69 -5.43 15.17
CA ALA A 35 -7.69 -6.40 14.71
C ALA A 35 -7.33 -6.94 13.31
N ALA A 36 -6.94 -6.06 12.38
CA ALA A 36 -6.51 -6.45 11.04
C ALA A 36 -5.25 -7.34 11.07
N LEU A 37 -4.26 -6.96 11.89
CA LEU A 37 -3.05 -7.75 12.07
C LEU A 37 -3.34 -9.06 12.81
N GLY A 38 -4.24 -9.04 13.79
CA GLY A 38 -4.74 -10.23 14.50
C GLY A 38 -5.46 -11.19 13.59
N PHE A 39 -6.28 -10.68 12.66
CA PHE A 39 -6.94 -11.49 11.64
C PHE A 39 -5.91 -12.16 10.70
N ALA A 40 -4.92 -11.39 10.22
CA ALA A 40 -3.81 -11.97 9.45
C ALA A 40 -3.05 -13.05 10.24
N GLY A 41 -2.82 -12.81 11.52
CA GLY A 41 -2.21 -13.79 12.43
C GLY A 41 -3.09 -15.03 12.65
N TRP A 42 -4.39 -14.85 12.78
CA TRP A 42 -5.33 -15.97 12.88
C TRP A 42 -5.29 -16.85 11.61
N LEU A 43 -5.26 -16.24 10.42
CA LEU A 43 -5.08 -16.97 9.16
C LEU A 43 -3.75 -17.74 9.16
N LYS A 44 -2.66 -17.12 9.67
CA LYS A 44 -1.35 -17.79 9.80
C LYS A 44 -1.44 -19.04 10.67
N ARG A 45 -2.12 -18.96 11.82
CA ARG A 45 -2.37 -20.13 12.70
C ARG A 45 -3.19 -21.22 12.01
N ARG A 46 -4.05 -20.87 11.06
CA ARG A 46 -4.81 -21.81 10.22
C ARG A 46 -3.99 -22.41 9.07
N GLY A 47 -2.66 -22.19 9.05
CA GLY A 47 -1.77 -22.75 8.04
C GLY A 47 -1.70 -21.95 6.73
N VAL A 48 -2.30 -20.76 6.68
CA VAL A 48 -2.20 -19.89 5.50
C VAL A 48 -0.76 -19.38 5.38
N ARG A 49 -0.19 -19.45 4.18
CA ARG A 49 1.19 -19.00 3.90
C ARG A 49 1.33 -17.51 4.16
N THR A 50 2.48 -17.07 4.70
CA THR A 50 2.73 -15.67 5.09
C THR A 50 2.62 -14.69 3.92
N GLY A 51 2.89 -15.10 2.67
CA GLY A 51 2.63 -14.27 1.50
C GLY A 51 1.18 -13.79 1.41
N TYR A 52 0.22 -14.65 1.75
CA TYR A 52 -1.21 -14.29 1.75
C TYR A 52 -1.60 -13.48 3.00
N THR A 53 -1.14 -13.88 4.20
CA THR A 53 -1.51 -13.18 5.45
C THR A 53 -1.00 -11.75 5.47
N ARG A 54 0.23 -11.53 4.99
CA ARG A 54 0.81 -10.18 4.81
C ARG A 54 -0.02 -9.34 3.85
N LYS A 55 -0.44 -9.93 2.73
CA LYS A 55 -1.28 -9.22 1.74
C LYS A 55 -2.71 -8.98 2.24
N THR A 56 -3.26 -9.85 3.08
CA THR A 56 -4.53 -9.60 3.78
C THR A 56 -4.43 -8.38 4.68
N PHE A 57 -3.39 -8.28 5.52
CA PHE A 57 -3.15 -7.11 6.35
C PHE A 57 -2.99 -5.84 5.49
N HIS A 58 -2.14 -5.89 4.48
CA HIS A 58 -1.91 -4.80 3.52
C HIS A 58 -3.23 -4.32 2.89
N PHE A 59 -4.05 -5.23 2.35
CA PHE A 59 -5.34 -4.91 1.74
C PHE A 59 -6.29 -4.19 2.72
N LEU A 60 -6.41 -4.67 3.96
CA LEU A 60 -7.27 -4.07 4.97
C LEU A 60 -6.79 -2.65 5.33
N ILE A 61 -5.49 -2.44 5.50
CA ILE A 61 -4.94 -1.13 5.84
C ILE A 61 -5.10 -0.14 4.68
N PHE A 62 -4.73 -0.51 3.46
CA PHE A 62 -4.88 0.38 2.31
C PHE A 62 -6.34 0.65 1.95
N GLY A 63 -7.23 -0.34 2.10
CA GLY A 63 -8.67 -0.14 1.95
C GLY A 63 -9.22 0.89 2.94
N THR A 64 -8.75 0.86 4.18
CA THR A 64 -9.12 1.86 5.20
C THR A 64 -8.57 3.24 4.83
N VAL A 65 -7.30 3.33 4.44
CA VAL A 65 -6.68 4.60 3.99
C VAL A 65 -7.45 5.18 2.80
N ALA A 66 -7.77 4.36 1.81
CA ALA A 66 -8.51 4.80 0.63
C ALA A 66 -9.93 5.28 0.98
N ALA A 67 -10.62 4.59 1.90
CA ALA A 67 -11.94 5.01 2.39
C ALA A 67 -11.88 6.37 3.12
N LEU A 68 -10.92 6.55 4.04
CA LEU A 68 -10.70 7.82 4.73
C LEU A 68 -10.35 8.95 3.75
N GLN A 69 -9.50 8.67 2.78
CA GLN A 69 -9.12 9.64 1.74
C GLN A 69 -10.31 9.99 0.84
N GLY A 70 -11.16 9.02 0.49
CA GLY A 70 -12.39 9.24 -0.29
C GLY A 70 -13.41 10.11 0.45
N LEU A 71 -13.43 10.08 1.80
CA LEU A 71 -14.21 10.99 2.63
C LEU A 71 -13.60 12.40 2.74
N GLY A 72 -12.43 12.63 2.16
CA GLY A 72 -11.71 13.91 2.21
C GLY A 72 -11.01 14.19 3.55
N ASP A 73 -10.85 13.17 4.41
CA ASP A 73 -10.30 13.31 5.75
C ASP A 73 -8.79 12.94 5.78
N THR A 74 -7.96 13.79 5.22
CA THR A 74 -6.48 13.61 5.26
C THR A 74 -5.94 13.60 6.71
N PRO A 75 -6.43 14.39 7.68
CA PRO A 75 -6.07 14.23 9.08
C PRO A 75 -6.34 12.83 9.63
N ALA A 76 -7.47 12.21 9.29
CA ALA A 76 -7.76 10.83 9.69
C ALA A 76 -6.83 9.82 9.02
N VAL A 77 -6.43 10.03 7.76
CA VAL A 77 -5.41 9.22 7.06
C VAL A 77 -4.08 9.30 7.81
N CYS A 78 -3.63 10.50 8.20
CA CYS A 78 -2.40 10.68 8.98
C CYS A 78 -2.47 9.98 10.35
N LEU A 79 -3.58 10.15 11.07
CA LEU A 79 -3.82 9.50 12.36
C LEU A 79 -3.82 7.97 12.24
N PHE A 80 -4.54 7.46 11.24
CA PHE A 80 -4.58 6.01 10.99
C PHE A 80 -3.21 5.46 10.60
N GLY A 81 -2.44 6.18 9.79
CA GLY A 81 -1.05 5.82 9.47
C GLY A 81 -0.19 5.72 10.73
N ALA A 82 -0.34 6.65 11.68
CA ALA A 82 0.38 6.62 12.96
C ALA A 82 -0.04 5.41 13.81
N THR A 83 -1.34 5.10 13.93
CA THR A 83 -1.82 3.95 14.70
C THR A 83 -1.39 2.61 14.06
N CYS A 84 -1.41 2.52 12.75
CA CYS A 84 -0.90 1.37 12.00
C CYS A 84 0.61 1.18 12.23
N SER A 85 1.37 2.28 12.29
CA SER A 85 2.79 2.27 12.63
C SER A 85 3.06 1.63 13.99
N LEU A 86 2.27 1.98 14.99
CA LEU A 86 2.39 1.39 16.34
C LEU A 86 2.15 -0.13 16.30
N ALA A 87 1.17 -0.61 15.54
CA ALA A 87 0.90 -2.04 15.39
C ALA A 87 2.06 -2.78 14.71
N VAL A 88 2.64 -2.20 13.65
CA VAL A 88 3.78 -2.79 12.93
C VAL A 88 5.02 -2.81 13.83
N PHE A 89 5.34 -1.70 14.50
CA PHE A 89 6.48 -1.64 15.41
C PHE A 89 6.32 -2.58 16.62
N PHE A 90 5.11 -2.70 17.16
CA PHE A 90 4.81 -3.68 18.19
C PHE A 90 5.10 -5.11 17.72
N ALA A 91 4.67 -5.48 16.50
CA ALA A 91 4.93 -6.79 15.94
C ALA A 91 6.44 -7.05 15.77
N VAL A 92 7.19 -6.06 15.25
CA VAL A 92 8.65 -6.14 15.10
C VAL A 92 9.34 -6.25 16.45
N TRP A 93 8.91 -5.47 17.44
CA TRP A 93 9.44 -5.54 18.81
C TRP A 93 9.21 -6.90 19.46
N ARG A 94 8.02 -7.48 19.28
CA ARG A 94 7.71 -8.84 19.76
C ARG A 94 8.55 -9.93 19.08
N GLY A 95 8.94 -9.69 17.84
CA GLY A 95 9.91 -10.51 17.10
C GLY A 95 9.43 -11.92 16.77
N ARG A 96 10.38 -12.77 16.42
CA ARG A 96 10.16 -14.16 15.98
C ARG A 96 9.37 -14.97 16.99
N GLY A 97 8.47 -15.81 16.49
CA GLY A 97 7.57 -16.63 17.29
C GLY A 97 6.29 -15.90 17.75
N ASN A 98 6.25 -14.57 17.67
CA ASN A 98 5.02 -13.84 17.94
C ASN A 98 4.08 -13.86 16.72
N LEU A 99 2.79 -14.06 16.97
CA LEU A 99 1.79 -14.19 15.93
C LEU A 99 1.73 -13.02 14.94
N PHE A 100 1.84 -11.78 15.43
CA PHE A 100 1.81 -10.58 14.62
C PHE A 100 3.04 -10.46 13.72
N TYR A 101 4.21 -10.81 14.26
CA TYR A 101 5.43 -10.87 13.47
C TYR A 101 5.34 -11.95 12.38
N GLU A 102 4.94 -13.17 12.74
CA GLU A 102 4.85 -14.30 11.82
C GLU A 102 3.79 -14.10 10.72
N ALA A 103 2.77 -13.27 10.98
CA ALA A 103 1.79 -12.89 9.97
C ALA A 103 2.36 -12.03 8.84
N MET A 104 3.45 -11.30 9.10
CA MET A 104 4.09 -10.38 8.14
C MET A 104 5.45 -10.88 7.62
N ALA A 105 6.19 -11.63 8.43
CA ALA A 105 7.56 -12.05 8.16
C ALA A 105 7.60 -13.34 7.34
N ARG A 106 7.88 -13.24 6.02
CA ARG A 106 7.92 -14.42 5.14
C ARG A 106 9.15 -15.27 5.43
N GLU A 107 8.97 -16.60 5.41
CA GLU A 107 10.03 -17.57 5.60
C GLU A 107 11.12 -17.48 4.51
N LYS A 108 10.71 -17.20 3.27
CA LYS A 108 11.62 -17.04 2.12
C LYS A 108 12.58 -15.84 2.23
N ASP A 109 12.32 -14.91 3.15
CA ASP A 109 13.13 -13.71 3.36
C ASP A 109 14.24 -13.93 4.42
N GLU A 110 14.45 -15.17 4.90
CA GLU A 110 15.59 -15.49 5.78
C GLU A 110 16.93 -15.17 5.08
N PRO A 111 17.92 -14.67 5.83
CA PRO A 111 17.90 -14.37 7.28
C PRO A 111 17.35 -12.97 7.60
N HIS A 112 16.88 -12.21 6.61
CA HIS A 112 16.54 -10.79 6.71
C HIS A 112 15.02 -10.51 6.85
N ARG A 113 14.26 -11.38 7.51
CA ARG A 113 12.79 -11.28 7.63
C ARG A 113 12.32 -9.93 8.18
N THR A 114 12.95 -9.43 9.24
CA THR A 114 12.61 -8.12 9.83
C THR A 114 12.86 -6.98 8.85
N HIS A 115 13.96 -7.02 8.11
CA HIS A 115 14.26 -6.04 7.07
C HIS A 115 13.13 -5.97 6.02
N PHE A 116 12.59 -7.13 5.59
CA PHE A 116 11.50 -7.21 4.63
C PHE A 116 10.09 -7.01 5.22
N ILE A 117 9.97 -6.72 6.51
CA ILE A 117 8.80 -6.05 7.11
C ILE A 117 9.01 -4.54 7.05
N LEU A 118 10.17 -4.05 7.52
CA LEU A 118 10.43 -2.62 7.70
C LEU A 118 10.57 -1.85 6.38
N VAL A 119 11.27 -2.41 5.38
CA VAL A 119 11.44 -1.72 4.09
C VAL A 119 10.11 -1.47 3.41
N PRO A 120 9.23 -2.47 3.17
CA PRO A 120 7.90 -2.21 2.61
C PRO A 120 7.05 -1.26 3.46
N TYR A 121 7.19 -1.31 4.78
CA TYR A 121 6.49 -0.40 5.68
C TYR A 121 6.95 1.06 5.47
N PHE A 122 8.26 1.33 5.51
CA PHE A 122 8.78 2.69 5.31
C PHE A 122 8.49 3.21 3.90
N THR A 123 8.59 2.36 2.88
CA THR A 123 8.25 2.75 1.51
C THR A 123 6.75 3.04 1.36
N THR A 124 5.88 2.35 2.13
CA THR A 124 4.45 2.69 2.22
C THR A 124 4.26 4.10 2.78
N LEU A 125 4.92 4.44 3.88
CA LEU A 125 4.82 5.78 4.49
C LEU A 125 5.35 6.87 3.54
N VAL A 126 6.52 6.65 2.94
CA VAL A 126 7.12 7.61 2.01
C VAL A 126 6.25 7.79 0.77
N GLY A 127 5.75 6.72 0.19
CA GLY A 127 4.86 6.76 -0.97
C GLY A 127 3.55 7.48 -0.67
N GLY A 128 2.94 7.18 0.48
CA GLY A 128 1.70 7.81 0.93
C GLY A 128 1.88 9.30 1.18
N LEU A 129 2.93 9.69 1.92
CA LEU A 129 3.25 11.07 2.18
C LEU A 129 3.53 11.84 0.88
N ALA A 130 4.36 11.27 -0.01
CA ALA A 130 4.68 11.89 -1.29
C ALA A 130 3.43 12.08 -2.16
N SER A 131 2.56 11.05 -2.24
CA SER A 131 1.31 11.14 -3.01
C SER A 131 0.38 12.20 -2.44
N SER A 132 0.20 12.25 -1.11
CA SER A 132 -0.67 13.24 -0.45
C SER A 132 -0.11 14.66 -0.54
N LEU A 133 1.20 14.82 -0.38
CA LEU A 133 1.88 16.14 -0.43
C LEU A 133 1.88 16.73 -1.84
N LEU A 134 2.07 15.90 -2.87
CA LEU A 134 2.19 16.36 -4.26
C LEU A 134 0.83 16.50 -4.95
N PHE A 135 -0.11 15.62 -4.65
CA PHE A 135 -1.35 15.48 -5.41
C PHE A 135 -2.63 15.61 -4.55
N GLY A 136 -2.48 15.83 -3.25
CA GLY A 136 -3.60 16.04 -2.33
C GLY A 136 -4.65 14.91 -2.37
N PRO A 137 -5.94 15.24 -2.58
CA PRO A 137 -7.02 14.24 -2.58
C PRO A 137 -6.85 13.14 -3.64
N LEU A 138 -6.11 13.41 -4.72
CA LEU A 138 -5.88 12.44 -5.80
C LEU A 138 -4.99 11.26 -5.37
N ALA A 139 -4.34 11.35 -4.20
CA ALA A 139 -3.60 10.24 -3.59
C ALA A 139 -4.44 8.96 -3.44
N ILE A 140 -5.77 9.08 -3.41
CA ILE A 140 -6.69 7.93 -3.41
C ILE A 140 -6.43 6.95 -4.55
N ALA A 141 -6.04 7.45 -5.74
CA ALA A 141 -5.71 6.59 -6.88
C ALA A 141 -4.53 5.66 -6.55
N GLY A 142 -3.45 6.21 -6.00
CA GLY A 142 -2.29 5.43 -5.58
C GLY A 142 -2.58 4.50 -4.40
N PHE A 143 -3.37 4.95 -3.43
CA PHE A 143 -3.77 4.10 -2.30
C PHE A 143 -4.58 2.89 -2.75
N LEU A 144 -5.53 3.07 -3.66
CA LEU A 144 -6.32 1.96 -4.20
C LEU A 144 -5.48 1.04 -5.10
N VAL A 145 -4.61 1.61 -5.96
CA VAL A 145 -3.75 0.80 -6.84
C VAL A 145 -2.74 0.00 -6.03
N ALA A 146 -2.07 0.60 -5.04
CA ALA A 146 -1.17 -0.14 -4.15
C ALA A 146 -1.94 -1.17 -3.31
N GLY A 147 -3.10 -0.79 -2.77
CA GLY A 147 -3.91 -1.67 -1.92
C GLY A 147 -4.48 -2.88 -2.64
N LEU A 148 -5.00 -2.72 -3.85
CA LEU A 148 -5.61 -3.80 -4.65
C LEU A 148 -4.58 -4.49 -5.56
N GLY A 149 -3.82 -3.70 -6.34
CA GLY A 149 -2.90 -4.21 -7.35
C GLY A 149 -1.80 -5.06 -6.72
N ASP A 150 -1.03 -4.49 -5.82
CA ASP A 150 0.05 -5.20 -5.14
C ASP A 150 -0.47 -6.32 -4.21
N ALA A 151 -1.65 -6.16 -3.60
CA ALA A 151 -2.23 -7.21 -2.77
C ALA A 151 -2.58 -8.48 -3.55
N ILE A 152 -2.97 -8.37 -4.82
CA ILE A 152 -3.40 -9.50 -5.67
C ILE A 152 -2.23 -10.12 -6.43
N GLY A 153 -1.24 -9.34 -6.82
CA GLY A 153 -0.12 -9.80 -7.66
C GLY A 153 0.68 -10.94 -7.04
N GLU A 154 1.10 -10.83 -5.77
CA GLU A 154 1.88 -11.88 -5.08
C GLU A 154 1.07 -13.19 -4.91
N PRO A 155 -0.20 -13.19 -4.44
CA PRO A 155 -1.03 -14.39 -4.36
C PRO A 155 -1.24 -15.08 -5.71
N VAL A 156 -1.59 -14.33 -6.75
CA VAL A 156 -1.82 -14.90 -8.08
C VAL A 156 -0.53 -15.45 -8.67
N GLY A 157 0.56 -14.68 -8.59
CA GLY A 157 1.87 -15.13 -9.05
C GLY A 157 2.39 -16.36 -8.29
N ALA A 158 2.11 -16.48 -7.00
CA ALA A 158 2.49 -17.65 -6.20
C ALA A 158 1.70 -18.91 -6.58
N ARG A 159 0.42 -18.75 -6.93
CA ARG A 159 -0.47 -19.89 -7.25
C ARG A 159 -0.45 -20.29 -8.72
N PHE A 160 -0.43 -19.33 -9.62
CA PHE A 160 -0.61 -19.55 -11.06
C PHE A 160 0.62 -19.17 -11.90
N GLY A 161 1.66 -18.56 -11.28
CA GLY A 161 2.84 -18.05 -11.98
C GLY A 161 3.71 -19.15 -12.58
N LYS A 162 3.65 -19.27 -13.91
CA LYS A 162 4.46 -20.18 -14.72
C LYS A 162 5.68 -19.47 -15.32
N HIS A 163 5.51 -18.24 -15.82
CA HIS A 163 6.53 -17.44 -16.46
C HIS A 163 7.17 -16.49 -15.44
N ARG A 164 8.22 -16.98 -14.77
CA ARG A 164 8.88 -16.24 -13.69
C ARG A 164 10.04 -15.41 -14.20
N TYR A 165 10.21 -14.22 -13.61
CA TYR A 165 11.34 -13.34 -13.84
C TYR A 165 11.91 -12.82 -12.51
N ARG A 166 13.18 -12.40 -12.55
CA ARG A 166 13.87 -11.86 -11.36
C ARG A 166 13.73 -10.35 -11.31
N VAL A 167 13.60 -9.83 -10.10
CA VAL A 167 13.64 -8.40 -9.82
C VAL A 167 14.82 -8.09 -8.91
N PHE A 168 15.29 -6.86 -8.95
CA PHE A 168 16.37 -6.43 -8.09
C PHE A 168 15.99 -6.59 -6.62
N SER A 169 16.87 -7.23 -5.85
CA SER A 169 16.77 -7.32 -4.39
C SER A 169 18.13 -6.97 -3.79
N ARG A 170 18.14 -6.04 -2.86
CA ARG A 170 19.37 -5.53 -2.25
C ARG A 170 20.01 -6.49 -1.25
N ALA A 171 19.22 -7.33 -0.63
CA ALA A 171 19.70 -8.41 0.21
C ALA A 171 19.91 -9.65 -0.65
N ALA A 172 20.78 -10.57 -0.21
CA ALA A 172 21.04 -11.85 -0.90
C ALA A 172 19.83 -12.79 -1.00
N VAL A 173 18.61 -12.23 -0.86
CA VAL A 173 17.33 -12.93 -0.95
C VAL A 173 16.81 -12.82 -2.38
N PRO A 174 16.68 -13.93 -3.12
CA PRO A 174 16.16 -13.90 -4.47
C PRO A 174 14.71 -13.40 -4.50
N ALA A 175 14.45 -12.34 -5.25
CA ALA A 175 13.11 -11.84 -5.48
C ALA A 175 12.66 -12.21 -6.90
N THR A 176 11.56 -12.95 -6.98
CA THR A 176 10.96 -13.39 -8.25
C THR A 176 9.51 -12.97 -8.32
N ARG A 177 9.09 -12.57 -9.52
CA ARG A 177 7.71 -12.29 -9.90
C ARG A 177 7.30 -13.17 -11.08
N SER A 178 6.07 -13.04 -11.55
CA SER A 178 5.60 -13.77 -12.72
C SER A 178 4.73 -12.90 -13.62
N LEU A 179 4.70 -13.21 -14.92
CA LEU A 179 3.85 -12.49 -15.87
C LEU A 179 2.36 -12.60 -15.51
N GLU A 180 1.93 -13.75 -14.99
CA GLU A 180 0.55 -13.96 -14.53
C GLU A 180 0.22 -13.09 -13.30
N GLY A 181 1.19 -12.92 -12.39
CA GLY A 181 1.07 -12.00 -11.27
C GLY A 181 0.98 -10.56 -11.74
N SER A 182 1.83 -10.13 -12.69
CA SER A 182 1.80 -8.77 -13.25
C SER A 182 0.52 -8.50 -14.06
N ALA A 183 -0.02 -9.50 -14.77
CA ALA A 183 -1.33 -9.37 -15.42
C ALA A 183 -2.45 -9.16 -14.38
N ALA A 184 -2.40 -9.88 -13.27
CA ALA A 184 -3.36 -9.68 -12.17
C ALA A 184 -3.20 -8.29 -11.53
N VAL A 185 -1.98 -7.78 -11.37
CA VAL A 185 -1.73 -6.37 -10.94
C VAL A 185 -2.37 -5.40 -11.90
N CYS A 186 -2.21 -5.59 -13.22
CA CYS A 186 -2.81 -4.73 -14.25
C CYS A 186 -4.35 -4.68 -14.11
N LEU A 187 -5.00 -5.83 -14.06
CA LEU A 187 -6.46 -5.91 -13.93
C LEU A 187 -6.95 -5.29 -12.62
N ALA A 188 -6.31 -5.61 -11.49
CA ALA A 188 -6.65 -5.06 -10.20
C ALA A 188 -6.43 -3.54 -10.14
N SER A 189 -5.37 -3.02 -10.78
CA SER A 189 -5.10 -1.59 -10.89
C SER A 189 -6.16 -0.88 -11.73
N ALA A 190 -6.65 -1.50 -12.80
CA ALA A 190 -7.77 -0.93 -13.58
C ALA A 190 -9.05 -0.81 -12.73
N CYS A 191 -9.39 -1.86 -11.97
CA CYS A 191 -10.51 -1.82 -11.03
C CYS A 191 -10.30 -0.75 -9.94
N ALA A 192 -9.08 -0.66 -9.40
CA ALA A 192 -8.71 0.34 -8.38
C ALA A 192 -8.88 1.77 -8.90
N LEU A 193 -8.44 2.04 -10.13
CA LEU A 193 -8.59 3.35 -10.75
C LEU A 193 -10.05 3.70 -11.05
N ALA A 194 -10.85 2.72 -11.49
CA ALA A 194 -12.29 2.92 -11.67
C ALA A 194 -12.97 3.26 -10.34
N LEU A 195 -12.59 2.59 -9.24
CA LEU A 195 -13.06 2.93 -7.89
C LEU A 195 -12.58 4.31 -7.44
N ALA A 196 -11.33 4.70 -7.76
CA ALA A 196 -10.82 6.03 -7.44
C ALA A 196 -11.63 7.12 -8.13
N VAL A 197 -11.94 6.95 -9.41
CA VAL A 197 -12.81 7.88 -10.16
C VAL A 197 -14.22 7.95 -9.56
N ALA A 198 -14.78 6.81 -9.17
CA ALA A 198 -16.11 6.78 -8.54
C ALA A 198 -16.14 7.43 -7.14
N ALA A 199 -15.02 7.38 -6.41
CA ALA A 199 -14.93 7.87 -5.04
C ALA A 199 -14.36 9.30 -4.92
N SER A 200 -13.80 9.87 -6.01
CA SER A 200 -13.18 11.20 -5.97
C SER A 200 -13.78 12.12 -7.03
N PRO A 201 -14.46 13.19 -6.63
CA PRO A 201 -15.05 14.16 -7.57
C PRO A 201 -13.98 14.93 -8.38
N GLN A 202 -12.72 14.89 -7.97
CA GLN A 202 -11.60 15.50 -8.69
C GLN A 202 -11.10 14.65 -9.84
N LEU A 203 -11.54 13.40 -9.95
CA LEU A 203 -11.20 12.50 -11.06
C LEU A 203 -12.43 12.33 -11.97
N ALA A 204 -12.24 12.49 -13.27
CA ALA A 204 -13.32 12.37 -14.23
C ALA A 204 -12.93 11.48 -15.42
N LEU A 205 -13.91 10.70 -15.90
CA LEU A 205 -13.80 9.98 -17.15
C LEU A 205 -14.20 10.92 -18.29
N GLY A 206 -13.23 11.56 -18.94
CA GLY A 206 -13.47 12.25 -20.21
C GLY A 206 -13.68 11.27 -21.37
N ALA A 207 -13.76 11.76 -22.59
CA ALA A 207 -14.06 10.98 -23.79
C ALA A 207 -13.17 9.73 -24.03
N LEU A 208 -11.93 9.70 -23.51
CA LEU A 208 -11.00 8.56 -23.58
C LEU A 208 -10.70 7.97 -22.19
N GLY A 209 -11.58 8.16 -21.20
CA GLY A 209 -11.30 7.84 -19.82
C GLY A 209 -10.93 6.37 -19.57
N TRP A 210 -11.60 5.42 -20.21
CA TRP A 210 -11.29 3.99 -20.07
C TRP A 210 -9.94 3.61 -20.69
N HIS A 211 -9.52 4.24 -21.78
CA HIS A 211 -8.19 4.03 -22.36
C HIS A 211 -7.10 4.58 -21.46
N LYS A 212 -7.35 5.73 -20.81
CA LYS A 212 -6.44 6.32 -19.82
C LYS A 212 -6.32 5.40 -18.60
N ILE A 213 -7.43 4.89 -18.06
CA ILE A 213 -7.41 3.90 -16.98
C ILE A 213 -6.60 2.66 -17.38
N ALA A 214 -6.84 2.11 -18.55
CA ALA A 214 -6.10 0.95 -19.04
C ALA A 214 -4.60 1.25 -19.18
N ALA A 215 -4.23 2.41 -19.72
CA ALA A 215 -2.84 2.82 -19.83
C ALA A 215 -2.17 3.00 -18.45
N ILE A 216 -2.83 3.66 -17.49
CA ILE A 216 -2.32 3.80 -16.12
C ILE A 216 -2.17 2.43 -15.47
N ALA A 217 -3.14 1.52 -15.64
CA ALA A 217 -3.08 0.17 -15.08
C ALA A 217 -1.90 -0.65 -15.66
N VAL A 218 -1.64 -0.55 -16.96
CA VAL A 218 -0.48 -1.18 -17.60
C VAL A 218 0.82 -0.59 -17.04
N ILE A 219 0.93 0.75 -16.97
CA ILE A 219 2.12 1.41 -16.42
C ILE A 219 2.31 1.04 -14.94
N SER A 220 1.24 0.93 -14.17
CA SER A 220 1.29 0.48 -12.77
C SER A 220 1.83 -0.95 -12.65
N ALA A 221 1.35 -1.86 -13.50
CA ALA A 221 1.87 -3.24 -13.53
C ALA A 221 3.34 -3.32 -13.95
N LEU A 222 3.76 -2.51 -14.93
CA LEU A 222 5.17 -2.39 -15.31
C LEU A 222 6.00 -1.78 -14.18
N THR A 223 5.49 -0.76 -13.49
CA THR A 223 6.14 -0.15 -12.33
C THR A 223 6.33 -1.18 -11.22
N GLU A 224 5.31 -1.97 -10.90
CA GLU A 224 5.43 -3.08 -9.95
C GLU A 224 6.50 -4.07 -10.44
N ALA A 225 6.43 -4.48 -11.71
CA ALA A 225 7.32 -5.48 -12.30
C ALA A 225 8.81 -5.12 -12.22
N ILE A 226 9.17 -3.83 -12.35
CA ILE A 226 10.56 -3.37 -12.31
C ILE A 226 11.00 -2.83 -10.94
N SER A 227 10.06 -2.58 -10.03
CA SER A 227 10.38 -2.03 -8.70
C SER A 227 11.28 -2.98 -7.92
N PRO A 228 12.33 -2.47 -7.28
CA PRO A 228 13.14 -3.25 -6.36
C PRO A 228 12.28 -3.87 -5.25
N HIS A 229 12.71 -5.04 -4.76
CA HIS A 229 11.96 -5.78 -3.75
C HIS A 229 11.71 -4.95 -2.48
N GLY A 230 10.44 -4.72 -2.17
CA GLY A 230 9.97 -3.91 -1.04
C GLY A 230 9.85 -2.40 -1.33
N TRP A 231 10.21 -1.93 -2.54
CA TRP A 231 10.02 -0.54 -2.96
C TRP A 231 8.73 -0.33 -3.77
N ASP A 232 8.12 -1.42 -4.20
CA ASP A 232 6.84 -1.44 -4.91
C ASP A 232 5.75 -0.65 -4.17
N ASN A 233 5.71 -0.71 -2.84
CA ASN A 233 4.74 0.05 -2.06
C ASN A 233 4.83 1.58 -2.27
N ALA A 234 6.02 2.14 -2.46
CA ALA A 234 6.16 3.57 -2.75
C ALA A 234 5.81 3.88 -4.21
N THR A 235 6.37 3.12 -5.14
CA THR A 235 6.21 3.38 -6.58
C THR A 235 4.77 3.17 -7.02
N MET A 236 4.07 2.16 -6.47
CA MET A 236 2.66 1.87 -6.74
C MET A 236 1.68 2.88 -6.12
N GLN A 237 2.14 3.73 -5.22
CA GLN A 237 1.36 4.87 -4.73
C GLN A 237 1.61 6.11 -5.59
N VAL A 238 2.87 6.46 -5.83
CA VAL A 238 3.23 7.73 -6.47
C VAL A 238 2.96 7.74 -7.97
N VAL A 239 3.36 6.68 -8.70
CA VAL A 239 3.25 6.66 -10.17
C VAL A 239 1.80 6.70 -10.64
N PRO A 240 0.88 5.82 -10.19
CA PRO A 240 -0.50 5.89 -10.63
C PRO A 240 -1.22 7.17 -10.18
N THR A 241 -0.86 7.74 -9.00
CA THR A 241 -1.40 9.05 -8.59
C THR A 241 -0.97 10.15 -9.52
N ALA A 242 0.32 10.20 -9.89
CA ALA A 242 0.85 11.20 -10.82
C ALA A 242 0.17 11.10 -12.21
N LEU A 243 -0.01 9.89 -12.71
CA LEU A 243 -0.68 9.65 -13.98
C LEU A 243 -2.18 9.96 -13.92
N ALA A 244 -2.85 9.67 -12.81
CA ALA A 244 -4.24 10.03 -12.60
C ALA A 244 -4.38 11.56 -12.54
N TRP A 245 -3.47 12.27 -11.88
CA TRP A 245 -3.42 13.72 -11.90
C TRP A 245 -3.22 14.30 -13.31
N LEU A 246 -2.32 13.73 -14.09
CA LEU A 246 -2.03 14.22 -15.44
C LEU A 246 -3.15 13.95 -16.45
N TRP A 247 -3.89 12.87 -16.27
CA TRP A 247 -4.80 12.37 -17.32
C TRP A 247 -6.27 12.34 -16.93
N LEU A 248 -6.60 12.30 -15.63
CA LEU A 248 -7.97 12.13 -15.14
C LEU A 248 -8.45 13.28 -14.26
N ALA A 249 -7.54 14.18 -13.82
CA ALA A 249 -7.91 15.36 -13.02
C ALA A 249 -8.29 16.57 -13.89
#